data_8b61c0407fea761e6b646a53b1e5c118
#
_entry.id   8b61c0407fea761e6b646a53b1e5c118
#
_cell.length_a   1.000
_cell.length_b   1.000
_cell.length_c   1.000
_cell.angle_alpha   90.00
_cell.angle_beta   90.00
_cell.angle_gamma   90.00
#
_symmetry.space_group_name_H-M   'P 1'
#
loop_
_entity.id
_entity.type
_entity.pdbx_description
1 polymer ?
#
loop_
_entity_poly.entity_id
_entity_poly.type
_entity_poly.pdbx_seq_one_letter_code
_entity_poly.pdbx_strand_id
1 'polypeptide(L)'
;MGDISIFQNMKVSGQSGLDYIFDYIIKSSNMMIATKIYKENTTTNDIMIFNSKAMDAGITKKLILSLTEITEYIKKMCNVYGIDILDIKQLDETSQQRVKFGILTLDTKLSGGLRPGYVYMISGKPGAGKTTMASIFLSYGASLGEKGLMILTDTFPDQFLDNIRTMDIGFIDYYNKKMIDVMEISDSIRSMKSNISNGREDFRKFITKVVTELKKIIISKNIKRVVIDPVTLLLIADDDYINLMLNSLAMKGVTVIVTSGLRNTELSIFGIEEYYATGIIKLNYTSDTGGITRTMNIVKMRGTFFDSTSFNFQITSNGIETVQSAITIDKSNNNDSIFRNVR
;
A
#
# COMPACT_ATOMS: atom_id res chain seq x y z
N MET A 1 -21.37 4.26 -12.58
CA MET A 1 -20.33 3.76 -13.50
C MET A 1 -20.86 2.47 -14.07
N GLY A 2 -20.92 2.31 -15.40
CA GLY A 2 -21.40 1.07 -16.02
C GLY A 2 -20.42 -0.07 -15.75
N ASP A 3 -20.92 -1.28 -15.56
CA ASP A 3 -20.11 -2.48 -15.35
C ASP A 3 -19.19 -2.72 -16.54
N ILE A 4 -17.88 -2.87 -16.26
CA ILE A 4 -16.87 -3.24 -17.25
C ILE A 4 -16.63 -4.75 -17.11
N SER A 5 -16.77 -5.47 -18.22
CA SER A 5 -16.49 -6.90 -18.30
C SER A 5 -15.32 -7.15 -19.25
N ILE A 6 -14.39 -8.02 -18.87
CA ILE A 6 -13.21 -8.39 -19.64
C ILE A 6 -13.30 -9.88 -19.96
N PHE A 7 -13.22 -10.23 -21.23
CA PHE A 7 -13.28 -11.61 -21.72
C PHE A 7 -11.99 -11.96 -22.44
N GLN A 8 -11.34 -13.03 -22.02
CA GLN A 8 -10.14 -13.56 -22.66
C GLN A 8 -10.52 -14.58 -23.75
N ASN A 9 -9.81 -14.55 -24.88
CA ASN A 9 -10.01 -15.46 -26.02
C ASN A 9 -11.48 -15.55 -26.47
N MET A 10 -12.17 -14.40 -26.44
CA MET A 10 -13.57 -14.34 -26.83
C MET A 10 -13.74 -14.45 -28.35
N LYS A 11 -14.66 -15.29 -28.75
CA LYS A 11 -15.08 -15.44 -30.15
C LYS A 11 -16.13 -14.38 -30.50
N VAL A 12 -15.91 -13.67 -31.60
CA VAL A 12 -16.82 -12.63 -32.12
C VAL A 12 -17.06 -12.90 -33.60
N SER A 13 -18.34 -12.95 -33.99
CA SER A 13 -18.71 -13.14 -35.40
C SER A 13 -18.58 -11.84 -36.17
N GLY A 14 -17.96 -11.89 -37.33
CA GLY A 14 -17.84 -10.79 -38.27
C GLY A 14 -19.04 -10.61 -39.18
N GLN A 15 -19.11 -9.47 -39.88
CA GLN A 15 -20.14 -9.21 -40.90
C GLN A 15 -20.00 -10.11 -42.11
N SER A 16 -18.80 -10.60 -42.38
CA SER A 16 -18.52 -11.61 -43.41
C SER A 16 -19.05 -13.02 -43.10
N GLY A 17 -19.55 -13.24 -41.86
CA GLY A 17 -19.96 -14.55 -41.36
C GLY A 17 -18.78 -15.38 -40.81
N LEU A 18 -17.56 -14.83 -40.78
CA LEU A 18 -16.41 -15.47 -40.17
C LEU A 18 -16.35 -15.18 -38.68
N ASP A 19 -15.84 -16.13 -37.91
CA ASP A 19 -15.64 -15.97 -36.48
C ASP A 19 -14.18 -15.67 -36.16
N TYR A 20 -13.96 -14.66 -35.30
CA TYR A 20 -12.63 -14.22 -34.93
C TYR A 20 -12.42 -14.38 -33.41
N ILE A 21 -11.21 -14.76 -33.04
CA ILE A 21 -10.80 -14.79 -31.63
C ILE A 21 -9.87 -13.60 -31.40
N PHE A 22 -10.16 -12.83 -30.33
CA PHE A 22 -9.34 -11.73 -29.85
C PHE A 22 -8.69 -12.11 -28.53
N ASP A 23 -7.48 -11.63 -28.27
CA ASP A 23 -6.76 -11.91 -27.02
C ASP A 23 -7.60 -11.48 -25.81
N TYR A 24 -8.18 -10.27 -25.89
CA TYR A 24 -9.20 -9.79 -24.94
C TYR A 24 -10.27 -8.97 -25.66
N ILE A 25 -11.48 -9.02 -25.12
CA ILE A 25 -12.58 -8.11 -25.42
C ILE A 25 -12.99 -7.42 -24.14
N ILE A 26 -12.95 -6.09 -24.14
CA ILE A 26 -13.43 -5.27 -23.00
C ILE A 26 -14.79 -4.72 -23.40
N LYS A 27 -15.83 -5.02 -22.60
CA LYS A 27 -17.20 -4.55 -22.81
C LYS A 27 -17.62 -3.61 -21.68
N SER A 28 -18.24 -2.53 -22.04
CA SER A 28 -18.99 -1.62 -21.19
C SER A 28 -20.39 -1.47 -21.77
N SER A 29 -21.32 -0.88 -21.04
CA SER A 29 -22.73 -0.75 -21.46
C SER A 29 -22.92 -0.24 -22.90
N ASN A 30 -22.01 0.60 -23.43
CA ASN A 30 -22.12 1.20 -24.75
C ASN A 30 -20.85 1.06 -25.62
N MET A 31 -19.87 0.26 -25.22
CA MET A 31 -18.59 0.18 -25.93
C MET A 31 -18.00 -1.22 -25.87
N MET A 32 -17.45 -1.63 -27.01
CA MET A 32 -16.63 -2.85 -27.13
C MET A 32 -15.25 -2.45 -27.64
N ILE A 33 -14.20 -2.93 -26.97
CA ILE A 33 -12.80 -2.74 -27.37
C ILE A 33 -12.19 -4.08 -27.67
N ALA A 34 -11.68 -4.26 -28.90
CA ALA A 34 -10.85 -5.41 -29.23
C ALA A 34 -9.41 -5.15 -28.80
N THR A 35 -8.79 -6.13 -28.16
CA THR A 35 -7.43 -5.99 -27.62
C THR A 35 -6.53 -7.08 -28.15
N LYS A 36 -5.30 -6.70 -28.55
CA LYS A 36 -4.22 -7.61 -28.93
C LYS A 36 -3.00 -7.40 -28.02
N ILE A 37 -2.39 -8.50 -27.59
CA ILE A 37 -1.11 -8.43 -26.85
C ILE A 37 0.04 -8.34 -27.86
N TYR A 38 0.89 -7.32 -27.69
CA TYR A 38 2.13 -7.15 -28.45
C TYR A 38 3.30 -7.74 -27.67
N LYS A 39 4.01 -8.70 -28.29
CA LYS A 39 5.18 -9.41 -27.77
C LYS A 39 6.35 -9.26 -28.73
N GLU A 40 7.55 -9.71 -28.35
CA GLU A 40 8.77 -9.65 -29.18
C GLU A 40 8.62 -10.28 -30.58
N ASN A 41 7.81 -11.34 -30.67
CA ASN A 41 7.56 -12.05 -31.94
C ASN A 41 6.33 -11.54 -32.71
N THR A 42 5.70 -10.44 -32.28
CA THR A 42 4.56 -9.86 -32.98
C THR A 42 5.03 -9.10 -34.22
N THR A 43 4.52 -9.47 -35.37
CA THR A 43 4.89 -8.90 -36.67
C THR A 43 3.93 -7.79 -37.09
N THR A 44 4.33 -7.01 -38.11
CA THR A 44 3.44 -6.04 -38.78
C THR A 44 2.19 -6.69 -39.38
N ASN A 45 2.35 -7.92 -39.91
CA ASN A 45 1.22 -8.68 -40.47
C ASN A 45 0.18 -9.03 -39.38
N ASP A 46 0.62 -9.33 -38.16
CA ASP A 46 -0.30 -9.60 -37.04
C ASP A 46 -1.14 -8.38 -36.67
N ILE A 47 -0.57 -7.18 -36.80
CA ILE A 47 -1.29 -5.93 -36.56
C ILE A 47 -2.32 -5.67 -37.67
N MET A 48 -1.95 -5.92 -38.93
CA MET A 48 -2.87 -5.80 -40.06
C MET A 48 -4.03 -6.78 -39.95
N ILE A 49 -3.75 -8.04 -39.63
CA ILE A 49 -4.76 -9.08 -39.41
C ILE A 49 -5.69 -8.71 -38.26
N PHE A 50 -5.13 -8.23 -37.13
CA PHE A 50 -5.91 -7.77 -35.99
C PHE A 50 -6.85 -6.62 -36.37
N ASN A 51 -6.36 -5.63 -37.12
CA ASN A 51 -7.17 -4.51 -37.60
C ASN A 51 -8.31 -5.00 -38.50
N SER A 52 -8.02 -5.87 -39.47
CA SER A 52 -9.00 -6.42 -40.41
C SER A 52 -10.10 -7.21 -39.70
N LYS A 53 -9.72 -8.07 -38.74
CA LYS A 53 -10.66 -8.82 -37.90
C LYS A 53 -11.58 -7.90 -37.08
N ALA A 54 -11.02 -6.86 -36.45
CA ALA A 54 -11.79 -5.91 -35.67
C ALA A 54 -12.76 -5.11 -36.54
N MET A 55 -12.35 -4.69 -37.74
CA MET A 55 -13.21 -3.99 -38.68
C MET A 55 -14.38 -4.87 -39.16
N ASP A 56 -14.13 -6.11 -39.55
CA ASP A 56 -15.18 -7.05 -39.97
C ASP A 56 -16.12 -7.41 -38.82
N ALA A 57 -15.61 -7.49 -37.58
CA ALA A 57 -16.42 -7.67 -36.37
C ALA A 57 -17.22 -6.42 -35.96
N GLY A 58 -17.10 -5.29 -36.69
CA GLY A 58 -17.77 -4.04 -36.37
C GLY A 58 -17.23 -3.33 -35.11
N ILE A 59 -16.03 -3.72 -34.65
CA ILE A 59 -15.41 -3.14 -33.45
C ILE A 59 -14.53 -1.95 -33.84
N THR A 60 -14.98 -0.74 -33.51
CA THR A 60 -14.28 0.49 -33.88
C THR A 60 -13.16 0.86 -32.91
N LYS A 61 -13.27 0.46 -31.64
CA LYS A 61 -12.24 0.71 -30.62
C LYS A 61 -11.28 -0.47 -30.56
N LYS A 62 -10.02 -0.19 -30.81
CA LYS A 62 -8.94 -1.18 -30.89
C LYS A 62 -7.81 -0.77 -29.99
N LEU A 63 -7.23 -1.73 -29.23
CA LEU A 63 -6.19 -1.50 -28.26
C LEU A 63 -5.07 -2.54 -28.43
N ILE A 64 -3.84 -2.08 -28.43
CA ILE A 64 -2.65 -2.95 -28.29
C ILE A 64 -2.14 -2.78 -26.87
N LEU A 65 -2.01 -3.91 -26.14
CA LEU A 65 -1.31 -3.99 -24.87
C LEU A 65 0.13 -4.45 -25.14
N SER A 66 1.09 -3.53 -24.98
CA SER A 66 2.49 -3.85 -25.24
C SER A 66 3.19 -4.35 -23.99
N LEU A 67 3.82 -5.52 -24.10
CA LEU A 67 4.71 -6.11 -23.09
C LEU A 67 6.19 -5.85 -23.38
N THR A 68 6.50 -5.33 -24.59
CA THR A 68 7.86 -5.05 -25.06
C THR A 68 7.91 -3.70 -25.74
N GLU A 69 9.08 -3.17 -25.98
CA GLU A 69 9.25 -1.90 -26.68
C GLU A 69 8.67 -1.97 -28.10
N ILE A 70 7.81 -1.00 -28.43
CA ILE A 70 7.18 -0.91 -29.76
C ILE A 70 8.03 -0.02 -30.67
N THR A 71 8.38 -0.54 -31.83
CA THR A 71 9.15 0.21 -32.84
C THR A 71 8.35 1.40 -33.37
N GLU A 72 9.06 2.46 -33.78
CA GLU A 72 8.42 3.65 -34.38
C GLU A 72 7.59 3.31 -35.63
N TYR A 73 7.96 2.29 -36.39
CA TYR A 73 7.21 1.82 -37.52
C TYR A 73 5.83 1.26 -37.12
N ILE A 74 5.78 0.43 -36.09
CA ILE A 74 4.53 -0.13 -35.56
C ILE A 74 3.66 0.98 -34.97
N LYS A 75 4.23 1.96 -34.26
CA LYS A 75 3.49 3.11 -33.74
C LYS A 75 2.81 3.89 -34.85
N LYS A 76 3.53 4.18 -35.94
CA LYS A 76 2.95 4.87 -37.11
C LYS A 76 1.81 4.05 -37.73
N MET A 77 1.97 2.75 -37.83
CA MET A 77 0.95 1.86 -38.37
C MET A 77 -0.31 1.81 -37.50
N CYS A 78 -0.15 1.73 -36.17
CA CYS A 78 -1.26 1.78 -35.23
C CYS A 78 -2.02 3.10 -35.32
N ASN A 79 -1.31 4.21 -35.46
CA ASN A 79 -1.92 5.53 -35.64
C ASN A 79 -2.77 5.57 -36.94
N VAL A 80 -2.26 5.07 -38.04
CA VAL A 80 -2.99 5.00 -39.33
C VAL A 80 -4.26 4.15 -39.22
N TYR A 81 -4.22 3.05 -38.46
CA TYR A 81 -5.36 2.15 -38.28
C TYR A 81 -6.30 2.56 -37.13
N GLY A 82 -6.03 3.66 -36.44
CA GLY A 82 -6.82 4.10 -35.28
C GLY A 82 -6.79 3.07 -34.14
N ILE A 83 -5.59 2.48 -33.89
CA ILE A 83 -5.36 1.52 -32.81
C ILE A 83 -4.64 2.26 -31.69
N ASP A 84 -5.25 2.33 -30.53
CA ASP A 84 -4.61 2.86 -29.34
C ASP A 84 -3.53 1.90 -28.82
N ILE A 85 -2.46 2.45 -28.28
CA ILE A 85 -1.36 1.69 -27.68
C ILE A 85 -1.30 1.96 -26.20
N LEU A 86 -1.34 0.91 -25.39
CA LEU A 86 -1.08 0.95 -23.95
C LEU A 86 0.19 0.16 -23.66
N ASP A 87 1.26 0.88 -23.38
CA ASP A 87 2.54 0.27 -23.00
C ASP A 87 2.49 -0.10 -21.51
N ILE A 88 2.45 -1.41 -21.23
CA ILE A 88 2.38 -1.92 -19.86
C ILE A 88 3.67 -1.63 -19.10
N LYS A 89 4.82 -1.50 -19.79
CA LYS A 89 6.06 -1.06 -19.14
C LYS A 89 5.96 0.40 -18.68
N GLN A 90 5.33 1.28 -19.46
CA GLN A 90 5.09 2.67 -19.03
C GLN A 90 4.05 2.74 -17.91
N LEU A 91 3.12 1.80 -17.83
CA LEU A 91 2.24 1.66 -16.66
C LEU A 91 3.02 1.20 -15.42
N ASP A 92 4.02 0.34 -15.58
CA ASP A 92 4.94 -0.05 -14.50
C ASP A 92 5.89 1.10 -14.10
N GLU A 93 6.32 1.92 -15.05
CA GLU A 93 7.12 3.13 -14.75
C GLU A 93 6.28 4.28 -14.18
N THR A 94 5.01 4.38 -14.54
CA THR A 94 4.03 5.32 -13.93
C THR A 94 3.29 4.74 -12.73
N SER A 95 3.17 3.43 -12.60
CA SER A 95 2.91 2.76 -11.32
C SER A 95 4.19 2.88 -10.50
N GLN A 96 4.32 4.00 -9.79
CA GLN A 96 5.36 4.17 -8.76
C GLN A 96 5.47 2.84 -8.02
N GLN A 97 6.63 2.21 -8.11
CA GLN A 97 6.92 0.93 -7.47
C GLN A 97 6.36 0.97 -6.04
N ARG A 98 5.28 0.24 -5.79
CA ARG A 98 4.60 0.27 -4.49
C ARG A 98 5.46 -0.42 -3.46
N VAL A 99 5.54 0.17 -2.29
CA VAL A 99 6.26 -0.39 -1.14
C VAL A 99 5.28 -1.28 -0.38
N LYS A 100 5.41 -2.59 -0.56
CA LYS A 100 4.57 -3.55 0.14
C LYS A 100 4.83 -3.50 1.63
N PHE A 101 3.75 -3.58 2.40
CA PHE A 101 3.80 -3.60 3.86
C PHE A 101 4.32 -4.95 4.37
N GLY A 102 3.96 -6.04 3.68
CA GLY A 102 4.24 -7.42 4.07
C GLY A 102 3.04 -8.11 4.73
N ILE A 103 1.87 -7.48 4.67
CA ILE A 103 0.57 -8.05 5.08
C ILE A 103 -0.30 -8.09 3.84
N LEU A 104 -0.50 -9.27 3.26
CA LEU A 104 -1.12 -9.45 1.94
C LEU A 104 -2.47 -8.75 1.81
N THR A 105 -3.36 -8.92 2.78
CA THR A 105 -4.69 -8.28 2.76
C THR A 105 -4.58 -6.76 2.76
N LEU A 106 -3.66 -6.20 3.55
CA LEU A 106 -3.43 -4.76 3.59
C LEU A 106 -2.84 -4.26 2.27
N ASP A 107 -1.84 -4.94 1.73
CA ASP A 107 -1.21 -4.57 0.46
C ASP A 107 -2.23 -4.59 -0.69
N THR A 108 -3.11 -5.59 -0.72
CA THR A 108 -4.21 -5.67 -1.69
C THR A 108 -5.17 -4.49 -1.56
N LYS A 109 -5.60 -4.17 -0.33
CA LYS A 109 -6.48 -3.01 -0.06
C LYS A 109 -5.82 -1.66 -0.38
N LEU A 110 -4.49 -1.60 -0.40
CA LEU A 110 -3.68 -0.43 -0.78
C LEU A 110 -3.33 -0.40 -2.27
N SER A 111 -4.00 -1.19 -3.11
CA SER A 111 -3.68 -1.30 -4.55
C SER A 111 -2.21 -1.64 -4.81
N GLY A 112 -1.67 -2.60 -4.03
CA GLY A 112 -0.32 -3.12 -4.16
C GLY A 112 0.70 -2.58 -3.14
N GLY A 113 0.30 -1.69 -2.23
CA GLY A 113 1.14 -1.17 -1.16
C GLY A 113 1.20 0.36 -1.07
N LEU A 114 2.14 0.87 -0.31
CA LEU A 114 2.36 2.30 -0.06
C LEU A 114 3.10 2.96 -1.23
N ARG A 115 2.93 4.26 -1.38
CA ARG A 115 3.77 5.06 -2.30
C ARG A 115 5.10 5.38 -1.62
N PRO A 116 6.25 5.21 -2.31
CA PRO A 116 7.55 5.56 -1.75
C PRO A 116 7.71 7.08 -1.60
N GLY A 117 8.52 7.51 -0.65
CA GLY A 117 8.82 8.93 -0.45
C GLY A 117 7.85 9.69 0.44
N TYR A 118 6.97 8.99 1.16
CA TYR A 118 5.95 9.59 2.00
C TYR A 118 5.96 9.04 3.42
N VAL A 119 5.27 9.77 4.31
CA VAL A 119 5.08 9.40 5.72
C VAL A 119 3.66 8.86 5.93
N TYR A 120 3.56 7.71 6.58
CA TYR A 120 2.31 7.03 6.92
C TYR A 120 2.22 6.82 8.42
N MET A 121 1.02 6.81 8.96
CA MET A 121 0.78 6.62 10.38
C MET A 121 0.03 5.32 10.65
N ILE A 122 0.53 4.55 11.62
CA ILE A 122 -0.20 3.46 12.26
C ILE A 122 -0.74 4.00 13.57
N SER A 123 -2.04 4.01 13.71
CA SER A 123 -2.78 4.55 14.84
C SER A 123 -3.47 3.43 15.62
N GLY A 124 -3.54 3.52 16.93
CA GLY A 124 -4.23 2.52 17.74
C GLY A 124 -3.91 2.63 19.23
N LYS A 125 -4.81 2.06 20.07
CA LYS A 125 -4.61 2.00 21.52
C LYS A 125 -3.36 1.18 21.89
N PRO A 126 -2.80 1.31 23.09
CA PRO A 126 -1.79 0.39 23.61
C PRO A 126 -2.25 -1.07 23.46
N GLY A 127 -1.37 -1.99 23.06
CA GLY A 127 -1.70 -3.40 22.84
C GLY A 127 -2.44 -3.71 21.51
N ALA A 128 -2.71 -2.73 20.66
CA ALA A 128 -3.37 -2.97 19.36
C ALA A 128 -2.45 -3.63 18.31
N GLY A 129 -1.12 -3.67 18.51
CA GLY A 129 -0.17 -4.30 17.59
C GLY A 129 0.61 -3.34 16.69
N LYS A 130 0.69 -2.05 17.04
CA LYS A 130 1.41 -1.04 16.24
C LYS A 130 2.87 -1.37 16.01
N THR A 131 3.61 -1.65 17.08
CA THR A 131 5.03 -2.03 17.06
C THR A 131 5.26 -3.31 16.25
N THR A 132 4.40 -4.33 16.45
CA THR A 132 4.44 -5.58 15.68
C THR A 132 4.27 -5.32 14.19
N MET A 133 3.27 -4.53 13.82
CA MET A 133 3.00 -4.17 12.44
C MET A 133 4.17 -3.38 11.81
N ALA A 134 4.72 -2.42 12.54
CA ALA A 134 5.88 -1.65 12.10
C ALA A 134 7.13 -2.52 11.92
N SER A 135 7.31 -3.53 12.79
CA SER A 135 8.42 -4.50 12.67
C SER A 135 8.27 -5.40 11.45
N ILE A 136 7.04 -5.84 11.11
CA ILE A 136 6.75 -6.60 9.89
C ILE A 136 7.13 -5.77 8.65
N PHE A 137 6.79 -4.48 8.63
CA PHE A 137 7.14 -3.58 7.53
C PHE A 137 8.65 -3.52 7.27
N LEU A 138 9.46 -3.46 8.33
CA LEU A 138 10.93 -3.47 8.20
C LEU A 138 11.45 -4.84 7.79
N SER A 139 10.96 -5.92 8.41
CA SER A 139 11.39 -7.29 8.10
C SER A 139 11.07 -7.66 6.65
N TYR A 140 9.88 -7.32 6.19
CA TYR A 140 9.49 -7.56 4.81
C TYR A 140 10.38 -6.77 3.82
N GLY A 141 10.69 -5.51 4.12
CA GLY A 141 11.64 -4.74 3.31
C GLY A 141 13.02 -5.37 3.28
N ALA A 142 13.52 -5.81 4.43
CA ALA A 142 14.82 -6.48 4.53
C ALA A 142 14.86 -7.79 3.73
N SER A 143 13.75 -8.53 3.65
CA SER A 143 13.64 -9.72 2.79
C SER A 143 13.74 -9.41 1.30
N LEU A 144 13.42 -8.19 0.90
CA LEU A 144 13.56 -7.67 -0.47
C LEU A 144 14.90 -6.96 -0.72
N GLY A 145 15.83 -6.99 0.25
CA GLY A 145 17.11 -6.28 0.15
C GLY A 145 17.06 -4.79 0.50
N GLU A 146 15.93 -4.27 1.00
CA GLU A 146 15.76 -2.87 1.39
C GLU A 146 16.19 -2.67 2.85
N LYS A 147 17.20 -1.84 3.10
CA LYS A 147 17.66 -1.54 4.46
C LYS A 147 16.60 -0.77 5.24
N GLY A 148 16.41 -1.16 6.50
CA GLY A 148 15.46 -0.59 7.44
C GLY A 148 16.11 0.11 8.63
N LEU A 149 15.39 1.08 9.22
CA LEU A 149 15.76 1.75 10.46
C LEU A 149 14.55 1.81 11.39
N MET A 150 14.69 1.23 12.58
CA MET A 150 13.75 1.37 13.69
C MET A 150 14.27 2.44 14.65
N ILE A 151 13.48 3.46 14.89
CA ILE A 151 13.77 4.55 15.84
C ILE A 151 12.80 4.40 17.01
N LEU A 152 13.34 4.09 18.18
CA LEU A 152 12.60 3.93 19.42
C LEU A 152 12.63 5.24 20.20
N THR A 153 11.49 5.65 20.74
CA THR A 153 11.39 6.92 21.48
C THR A 153 10.97 6.72 22.95
N ASP A 154 10.46 5.54 23.31
CA ASP A 154 9.97 5.22 24.67
C ASP A 154 10.52 3.91 25.24
N THR A 155 11.22 3.13 24.43
CA THR A 155 11.70 1.78 24.80
C THR A 155 13.20 1.66 24.48
N PHE A 156 13.96 0.97 25.32
CA PHE A 156 15.36 0.69 25.06
C PHE A 156 15.52 -0.41 23.98
N PRO A 157 16.57 -0.34 23.14
CA PRO A 157 16.82 -1.31 22.07
C PRO A 157 16.82 -2.77 22.56
N ASP A 158 17.50 -3.06 23.66
CA ASP A 158 17.58 -4.43 24.19
C ASP A 158 16.20 -4.96 24.58
N GLN A 159 15.40 -4.17 25.26
CA GLN A 159 14.03 -4.54 25.64
C GLN A 159 13.14 -4.75 24.40
N PHE A 160 13.26 -3.89 23.39
CA PHE A 160 12.55 -4.04 22.13
C PHE A 160 12.96 -5.33 21.42
N LEU A 161 14.28 -5.58 21.31
CA LEU A 161 14.81 -6.78 20.66
C LEU A 161 14.40 -8.07 21.37
N ASP A 162 14.35 -8.07 22.70
CA ASP A 162 13.87 -9.22 23.47
C ASP A 162 12.38 -9.49 23.23
N ASN A 163 11.56 -8.44 23.17
CA ASN A 163 10.14 -8.57 22.86
C ASN A 163 9.91 -9.10 21.44
N ILE A 164 10.62 -8.57 20.45
CA ILE A 164 10.42 -8.98 19.05
C ILE A 164 10.99 -10.37 18.75
N ARG A 165 11.94 -10.86 19.53
CA ARG A 165 12.53 -12.23 19.41
C ARG A 165 11.48 -13.31 19.61
N THR A 166 10.38 -13.02 20.32
CA THR A 166 9.28 -13.96 20.53
C THR A 166 8.44 -14.20 19.25
N MET A 167 8.69 -13.43 18.19
CA MET A 167 7.96 -13.49 16.93
C MET A 167 8.86 -13.98 15.79
N ASP A 168 8.36 -14.93 15.02
CA ASP A 168 9.05 -15.49 13.84
C ASP A 168 8.75 -14.65 12.59
N ILE A 169 9.11 -13.37 12.63
CA ILE A 169 8.97 -12.44 11.50
C ILE A 169 10.31 -12.12 10.82
N GLY A 170 11.36 -12.83 11.19
CA GLY A 170 12.70 -12.65 10.63
C GLY A 170 13.43 -11.37 11.08
N PHE A 171 12.86 -10.57 11.98
CA PHE A 171 13.43 -9.28 12.37
C PHE A 171 14.84 -9.41 12.97
N ILE A 172 15.02 -10.35 13.88
CA ILE A 172 16.31 -10.58 14.57
C ILE A 172 17.39 -11.02 13.58
N ASP A 173 17.04 -11.88 12.61
CA ASP A 173 17.98 -12.32 11.59
C ASP A 173 18.44 -11.15 10.70
N TYR A 174 17.50 -10.30 10.30
CA TYR A 174 17.82 -9.11 9.51
C TYR A 174 18.59 -8.05 10.32
N TYR A 175 18.31 -7.92 11.60
CA TYR A 175 19.10 -7.09 12.52
C TYR A 175 20.56 -7.59 12.61
N ASN A 176 20.75 -8.88 12.81
CA ASN A 176 22.08 -9.50 12.88
C ASN A 176 22.85 -9.36 11.55
N LYS A 177 22.15 -9.45 10.41
CA LYS A 177 22.71 -9.23 9.05
C LYS A 177 22.94 -7.76 8.70
N LYS A 178 22.68 -6.82 9.62
CA LYS A 178 22.79 -5.37 9.38
C LYS A 178 21.89 -4.83 8.23
N MET A 179 20.79 -5.52 7.99
CA MET A 179 19.74 -5.07 7.09
C MET A 179 18.71 -4.19 7.81
N ILE A 180 18.58 -4.35 9.12
CA ILE A 180 17.77 -3.49 9.98
C ILE A 180 18.69 -2.92 11.06
N ASP A 181 18.68 -1.61 11.21
CA ASP A 181 19.29 -0.91 12.34
C ASP A 181 18.20 -0.56 13.37
N VAL A 182 18.54 -0.61 14.65
CA VAL A 182 17.69 -0.16 15.76
C VAL A 182 18.45 0.91 16.51
N MET A 183 17.80 2.05 16.74
CA MET A 183 18.37 3.14 17.52
C MET A 183 17.33 3.76 18.46
N GLU A 184 17.81 4.29 19.57
CA GLU A 184 17.01 5.02 20.53
C GLU A 184 17.37 6.49 20.53
N ILE A 185 16.36 7.35 20.72
CA ILE A 185 16.52 8.80 20.82
C ILE A 185 15.83 9.38 22.07
N SER A 186 15.34 8.52 22.98
CA SER A 186 14.57 8.92 24.18
C SER A 186 15.38 9.81 25.13
N ASP A 187 16.63 9.50 25.39
CA ASP A 187 17.48 10.26 26.32
C ASP A 187 17.80 11.66 25.78
N SER A 188 18.04 11.76 24.46
CA SER A 188 18.21 13.05 23.81
C SER A 188 16.96 13.93 23.94
N ILE A 189 15.77 13.31 23.84
CA ILE A 189 14.50 14.01 23.98
C ILE A 189 14.25 14.43 25.44
N ARG A 190 14.52 13.53 26.41
CA ARG A 190 14.34 13.82 27.84
C ARG A 190 15.27 14.93 28.31
N SER A 191 16.55 14.87 27.94
CA SER A 191 17.52 15.91 28.31
C SER A 191 17.18 17.28 27.72
N MET A 192 16.59 17.29 26.50
CA MET A 192 16.12 18.55 25.92
C MET A 192 14.87 19.07 26.61
N LYS A 193 13.88 18.21 26.91
CA LYS A 193 12.67 18.62 27.64
C LYS A 193 12.99 19.24 29.02
N SER A 194 14.02 18.74 29.69
CA SER A 194 14.47 19.32 30.98
C SER A 194 15.21 20.65 30.81
N ASN A 195 15.82 20.91 29.65
CA ASN A 195 16.60 22.10 29.39
C ASN A 195 15.86 23.22 28.63
N ILE A 196 14.61 23.00 28.23
CA ILE A 196 13.77 24.01 27.57
C ILE A 196 13.32 25.04 28.63
N SER A 197 14.22 25.92 28.99
CA SER A 197 13.87 27.10 29.81
C SER A 197 13.41 28.30 28.98
N ASN A 198 13.67 28.33 27.67
CA ASN A 198 13.58 29.52 26.83
C ASN A 198 12.65 29.43 25.61
N GLY A 199 11.67 28.51 25.58
CA GLY A 199 10.55 28.64 24.64
C GLY A 199 10.71 27.94 23.29
N ARG A 200 9.82 28.28 22.34
CA ARG A 200 9.58 27.64 21.04
C ARG A 200 10.84 27.54 20.14
N GLU A 201 11.73 28.53 20.19
CA GLU A 201 12.87 28.60 19.26
C GLU A 201 13.92 27.51 19.55
N ASP A 202 14.17 27.20 20.81
CA ASP A 202 15.15 26.16 21.18
C ASP A 202 14.64 24.77 20.83
N PHE A 203 13.33 24.55 20.93
CA PHE A 203 12.75 23.30 20.50
C PHE A 203 12.77 23.10 18.98
N ARG A 204 12.54 24.18 18.21
CA ARG A 204 12.66 24.14 16.74
C ARG A 204 14.08 23.78 16.30
N LYS A 205 15.10 24.39 16.93
CA LYS A 205 16.51 24.09 16.69
C LYS A 205 16.82 22.61 16.98
N PHE A 206 16.27 22.08 18.07
CA PHE A 206 16.44 20.68 18.42
C PHE A 206 15.80 19.73 17.40
N ILE A 207 14.54 19.90 17.05
CA ILE A 207 13.88 19.08 16.04
C ILE A 207 14.62 19.14 14.71
N THR A 208 15.08 20.34 14.31
CA THR A 208 15.87 20.52 13.10
C THR A 208 17.17 19.73 13.16
N LYS A 209 17.86 19.72 14.31
CA LYS A 209 19.07 18.95 14.54
C LYS A 209 18.80 17.45 14.45
N VAL A 210 17.78 16.95 15.16
CA VAL A 210 17.38 15.53 15.14
C VAL A 210 17.07 15.09 13.71
N VAL A 211 16.24 15.82 12.99
CA VAL A 211 15.88 15.50 11.61
C VAL A 211 17.10 15.51 10.70
N THR A 212 18.02 16.47 10.87
CA THR A 212 19.23 16.55 10.07
C THR A 212 20.15 15.35 10.30
N GLU A 213 20.32 14.93 11.55
CA GLU A 213 21.13 13.74 11.87
C GLU A 213 20.46 12.45 11.35
N LEU A 214 19.15 12.32 11.51
CA LEU A 214 18.41 11.19 10.93
C LEU A 214 18.57 11.11 9.41
N LYS A 215 18.48 12.24 8.69
CA LYS A 215 18.71 12.28 7.24
C LYS A 215 20.12 11.85 6.87
N LYS A 216 21.15 12.27 7.61
CA LYS A 216 22.52 11.83 7.38
C LYS A 216 22.65 10.31 7.51
N ILE A 217 22.08 9.72 8.56
CA ILE A 217 22.09 8.28 8.78
C ILE A 217 21.36 7.56 7.64
N ILE A 218 20.15 8.01 7.28
CA ILE A 218 19.34 7.43 6.20
C ILE A 218 20.12 7.41 4.88
N ILE A 219 20.77 8.53 4.52
CA ILE A 219 21.52 8.66 3.27
C ILE A 219 22.79 7.80 3.32
N SER A 220 23.60 7.93 4.37
CA SER A 220 24.90 7.25 4.47
C SER A 220 24.77 5.72 4.50
N LYS A 221 23.71 5.20 5.09
CA LYS A 221 23.44 3.75 5.18
C LYS A 221 22.55 3.22 4.05
N ASN A 222 22.07 4.08 3.12
CA ASN A 222 21.13 3.74 2.05
C ASN A 222 19.83 3.10 2.59
N ILE A 223 19.26 3.66 3.68
CA ILE A 223 18.03 3.22 4.29
C ILE A 223 16.86 3.51 3.34
N LYS A 224 15.95 2.54 3.18
CA LYS A 224 14.74 2.66 2.34
C LYS A 224 13.45 2.69 3.16
N ARG A 225 13.47 2.08 4.34
CA ARG A 225 12.33 2.01 5.25
C ARG A 225 12.69 2.55 6.63
N VAL A 226 11.90 3.47 7.13
CA VAL A 226 12.10 4.06 8.47
C VAL A 226 10.84 3.86 9.29
N VAL A 227 11.00 3.48 10.54
CA VAL A 227 9.93 3.44 11.55
C VAL A 227 10.29 4.34 12.70
N ILE A 228 9.34 5.12 13.21
CA ILE A 228 9.46 5.89 14.46
C ILE A 228 8.35 5.42 15.40
N ASP A 229 8.71 4.80 16.51
CA ASP A 229 7.78 4.15 17.42
C ASP A 229 8.00 4.57 18.90
N PRO A 230 7.04 5.30 19.50
CA PRO A 230 5.99 6.12 18.85
C PRO A 230 6.48 7.54 18.50
N VAL A 231 5.88 8.16 17.50
CA VAL A 231 6.21 9.55 17.13
C VAL A 231 5.76 10.56 18.19
N THR A 232 4.77 10.22 19.00
CA THR A 232 4.12 11.10 19.95
C THR A 232 5.06 11.72 20.99
N LEU A 233 6.15 11.05 21.34
CA LEU A 233 7.14 11.59 22.26
C LEU A 233 8.04 12.66 21.64
N LEU A 234 8.16 12.68 20.31
CA LEU A 234 8.87 13.72 19.57
C LEU A 234 8.02 14.98 19.35
N LEU A 235 6.72 14.87 19.58
CA LEU A 235 5.79 15.94 19.34
C LEU A 235 5.53 16.69 20.65
N ILE A 236 5.74 17.99 20.63
CA ILE A 236 5.10 18.91 21.55
C ILE A 236 3.93 19.49 20.77
N ALA A 237 2.79 19.66 21.38
CA ALA A 237 1.52 20.05 20.76
C ALA A 237 1.58 21.42 20.02
N ASP A 238 2.40 21.49 18.99
CA ASP A 238 2.56 22.66 18.13
C ASP A 238 2.64 22.18 16.67
N ASP A 239 1.73 22.65 15.85
CA ASP A 239 1.52 22.28 14.46
C ASP A 239 2.78 22.42 13.61
N ASP A 240 3.55 23.50 13.84
CA ASP A 240 4.74 23.82 13.05
C ASP A 240 5.84 22.76 13.21
N TYR A 241 5.99 22.19 14.40
CA TYR A 241 7.04 21.20 14.66
C TYR A 241 6.69 19.82 14.11
N ILE A 242 5.42 19.43 14.19
CA ILE A 242 4.91 18.19 13.60
C ILE A 242 5.08 18.23 12.09
N ASN A 243 4.66 19.34 11.50
CA ASN A 243 4.83 19.59 10.07
C ASN A 243 6.31 19.53 9.65
N LEU A 244 7.18 20.26 10.35
CA LEU A 244 8.62 20.27 10.08
C LEU A 244 9.22 18.86 10.13
N MET A 245 8.87 18.09 11.16
CA MET A 245 9.42 16.75 11.34
C MET A 245 8.92 15.78 10.26
N LEU A 246 7.61 15.64 10.10
CA LEU A 246 7.04 14.65 9.17
C LEU A 246 7.37 14.96 7.72
N ASN A 247 7.23 16.23 7.29
CA ASN A 247 7.58 16.62 5.93
C ASN A 247 9.07 16.52 5.66
N SER A 248 9.90 16.79 6.66
CA SER A 248 11.35 16.66 6.51
C SER A 248 11.82 15.22 6.35
N LEU A 249 11.10 14.24 6.88
CA LEU A 249 11.41 12.82 6.74
C LEU A 249 10.88 12.24 5.41
N ALA A 250 9.95 12.92 4.74
CA ALA A 250 9.49 12.56 3.41
C ALA A 250 10.62 12.78 2.38
N MET A 251 11.37 11.74 2.07
CA MET A 251 12.49 11.75 1.14
C MET A 251 12.22 10.83 -0.04
N LYS A 252 12.64 11.26 -1.25
CA LYS A 252 12.51 10.43 -2.45
C LYS A 252 13.14 9.04 -2.24
N GLY A 253 12.34 7.99 -2.41
CA GLY A 253 12.80 6.60 -2.28
C GLY A 253 12.88 6.08 -0.83
N VAL A 254 12.45 6.86 0.18
CA VAL A 254 12.39 6.43 1.57
C VAL A 254 10.95 6.44 2.04
N THR A 255 10.44 5.32 2.53
CA THR A 255 9.08 5.22 3.09
C THR A 255 9.16 5.23 4.61
N VAL A 256 8.42 6.14 5.22
CA VAL A 256 8.43 6.33 6.68
C VAL A 256 7.10 5.89 7.27
N ILE A 257 7.15 5.05 8.29
CA ILE A 257 6.02 4.69 9.14
C ILE A 257 6.23 5.37 10.50
N VAL A 258 5.21 6.07 10.99
CA VAL A 258 5.18 6.55 12.36
C VAL A 258 4.05 5.86 13.11
N THR A 259 4.25 5.52 14.38
CA THR A 259 3.15 5.01 15.21
C THR A 259 2.66 6.11 16.15
N SER A 260 1.34 6.14 16.36
CA SER A 260 0.71 7.06 17.31
C SER A 260 -0.30 6.33 18.20
N GLY A 261 -0.36 6.72 19.46
CA GLY A 261 -1.44 6.33 20.36
C GLY A 261 -2.75 6.99 19.98
N LEU A 262 -3.83 6.61 20.66
CA LEU A 262 -5.13 7.25 20.59
C LEU A 262 -5.44 7.97 21.87
N ARG A 263 -6.09 9.13 21.75
CA ARG A 263 -6.74 9.82 22.85
C ARG A 263 -8.24 9.73 22.62
N ASN A 264 -8.95 8.95 23.44
CA ASN A 264 -10.39 8.67 23.32
C ASN A 264 -10.76 8.03 21.97
N THR A 265 -11.58 8.72 21.14
CA THR A 265 -12.03 8.26 19.83
C THR A 265 -11.24 8.86 18.67
N GLU A 266 -10.24 9.70 18.95
CA GLU A 266 -9.41 10.36 17.94
C GLU A 266 -8.48 9.37 17.23
N LEU A 267 -7.91 9.80 16.12
CA LEU A 267 -6.99 8.99 15.31
C LEU A 267 -5.54 9.10 15.80
N SER A 268 -5.23 10.12 16.60
CA SER A 268 -3.91 10.37 17.14
C SER A 268 -3.99 11.05 18.50
N ILE A 269 -2.86 11.22 19.18
CA ILE A 269 -2.85 11.85 20.51
C ILE A 269 -3.11 13.36 20.44
N PHE A 270 -2.54 14.03 19.46
CA PHE A 270 -2.63 15.50 19.33
C PHE A 270 -3.66 15.94 18.28
N GLY A 271 -4.15 15.04 17.42
CA GLY A 271 -5.11 15.36 16.36
C GLY A 271 -4.48 16.06 15.15
N ILE A 272 -3.20 16.38 15.20
CA ILE A 272 -2.48 17.15 14.19
C ILE A 272 -1.68 16.24 13.26
N GLU A 273 -1.12 15.15 13.77
CA GLU A 273 -0.34 14.18 13.02
C GLU A 273 -1.10 13.62 11.81
N GLU A 274 -2.42 13.53 11.95
CA GLU A 274 -3.32 13.04 10.90
C GLU A 274 -3.35 13.92 9.67
N TYR A 275 -3.13 15.24 9.82
CA TYR A 275 -3.11 16.16 8.70
C TYR A 275 -1.86 15.98 7.84
N TYR A 276 -0.73 15.73 8.47
CA TYR A 276 0.57 15.66 7.80
C TYR A 276 0.88 14.25 7.29
N ALA A 277 0.36 13.20 7.90
CA ALA A 277 0.48 11.85 7.37
C ALA A 277 -0.21 11.72 6.02
N THR A 278 0.48 11.11 5.04
CA THR A 278 -0.06 10.83 3.71
C THR A 278 -1.17 9.79 3.76
N GLY A 279 -1.03 8.82 4.65
CA GLY A 279 -2.05 7.80 4.91
C GLY A 279 -2.06 7.38 6.36
N ILE A 280 -3.22 6.84 6.79
CA ILE A 280 -3.48 6.42 8.17
C ILE A 280 -4.09 5.02 8.14
N ILE A 281 -3.44 4.11 8.85
CA ILE A 281 -3.92 2.75 9.11
C ILE A 281 -4.28 2.69 10.59
N LYS A 282 -5.55 2.41 10.89
CA LYS A 282 -6.06 2.34 12.27
C LYS A 282 -6.18 0.90 12.73
N LEU A 283 -5.60 0.61 13.87
CA LEU A 283 -5.74 -0.65 14.59
C LEU A 283 -6.69 -0.47 15.77
N ASN A 284 -7.73 -1.27 15.81
CA ASN A 284 -8.69 -1.30 16.92
C ASN A 284 -8.71 -2.69 17.55
N TYR A 285 -9.17 -2.76 18.78
CA TYR A 285 -9.56 -4.01 19.41
C TYR A 285 -10.76 -3.81 20.33
N THR A 286 -11.57 -4.82 20.43
CA THR A 286 -12.66 -4.97 21.39
C THR A 286 -12.35 -6.19 22.25
N SER A 287 -12.71 -6.11 23.53
CA SER A 287 -12.62 -7.23 24.46
C SER A 287 -14.03 -7.56 24.94
N ASP A 288 -14.42 -8.80 24.73
CA ASP A 288 -15.70 -9.35 25.19
C ASP A 288 -15.47 -10.69 25.90
N THR A 289 -16.54 -11.39 26.24
CA THR A 289 -16.49 -12.71 26.90
C THR A 289 -15.82 -13.79 26.04
N GLY A 290 -15.68 -13.58 24.73
CA GLY A 290 -15.02 -14.49 23.78
C GLY A 290 -13.53 -14.19 23.57
N GLY A 291 -12.99 -13.10 24.16
CA GLY A 291 -11.58 -12.73 24.02
C GLY A 291 -11.36 -11.37 23.37
N ILE A 292 -10.18 -11.21 22.76
CA ILE A 292 -9.81 -9.95 22.08
C ILE A 292 -9.97 -10.12 20.56
N THR A 293 -10.89 -9.37 19.99
CA THR A 293 -11.05 -9.23 18.54
C THR A 293 -10.33 -7.98 18.05
N ARG A 294 -9.39 -8.12 17.12
CA ARG A 294 -8.64 -7.00 16.53
C ARG A 294 -9.11 -6.74 15.11
N THR A 295 -9.27 -5.45 14.78
CA THR A 295 -9.63 -5.01 13.43
C THR A 295 -8.65 -3.97 12.93
N MET A 296 -8.40 -3.99 11.63
CA MET A 296 -7.58 -3.03 10.90
C MET A 296 -8.41 -2.37 9.81
N ASN A 297 -8.27 -1.07 9.65
CA ASN A 297 -8.88 -0.34 8.54
C ASN A 297 -7.98 0.80 8.05
N ILE A 298 -8.08 1.10 6.77
CA ILE A 298 -7.42 2.25 6.15
C ILE A 298 -8.36 3.43 6.27
N VAL A 299 -7.94 4.48 7.00
CA VAL A 299 -8.77 5.67 7.24
C VAL A 299 -8.54 6.73 6.17
N LYS A 300 -7.29 6.84 5.71
CA LYS A 300 -6.84 7.87 4.78
C LYS A 300 -5.69 7.35 3.94
N MET A 301 -5.68 7.69 2.64
CA MET A 301 -4.56 7.38 1.76
C MET A 301 -4.52 8.36 0.59
N ARG A 302 -3.71 9.41 0.70
CA ARG A 302 -3.59 10.43 -0.34
C ARG A 302 -2.95 9.86 -1.61
N GLY A 303 -3.56 10.14 -2.76
CA GLY A 303 -3.04 9.74 -4.07
C GLY A 303 -3.02 8.22 -4.32
N THR A 304 -3.81 7.45 -3.56
CA THR A 304 -3.97 6.01 -3.74
C THR A 304 -5.44 5.65 -3.61
N PHE A 305 -5.96 4.89 -4.55
CA PHE A 305 -7.24 4.22 -4.36
C PHE A 305 -7.05 3.12 -3.32
N PHE A 306 -7.96 3.03 -2.36
CA PHE A 306 -7.90 2.02 -1.30
C PHE A 306 -9.30 1.53 -0.92
N ASP A 307 -9.35 0.30 -0.43
CA ASP A 307 -10.55 -0.26 0.15
C ASP A 307 -10.58 0.03 1.66
N SER A 308 -11.55 0.84 2.08
CA SER A 308 -11.71 1.25 3.48
C SER A 308 -12.40 0.21 4.37
N THR A 309 -12.83 -0.92 3.81
CA THR A 309 -13.51 -1.98 4.58
C THR A 309 -12.57 -2.54 5.64
N SER A 310 -13.03 -2.56 6.89
CA SER A 310 -12.29 -3.17 8.00
C SER A 310 -12.14 -4.67 7.81
N PHE A 311 -11.04 -5.22 8.30
CA PHE A 311 -10.82 -6.66 8.34
C PHE A 311 -10.21 -7.10 9.67
N ASN A 312 -10.52 -8.33 10.05
CA ASN A 312 -10.04 -8.92 11.29
C ASN A 312 -8.61 -9.43 11.15
N PHE A 313 -7.84 -9.34 12.23
CA PHE A 313 -6.50 -9.91 12.31
C PHE A 313 -6.20 -10.44 13.71
N GLN A 314 -5.21 -11.31 13.79
CA GLN A 314 -4.65 -11.82 15.02
C GLN A 314 -3.15 -11.53 15.07
N ILE A 315 -2.63 -11.39 16.28
CA ILE A 315 -1.18 -11.33 16.53
C ILE A 315 -0.78 -12.71 17.01
N THR A 316 0.03 -13.39 16.23
CA THR A 316 0.54 -14.74 16.47
C THR A 316 2.06 -14.72 16.60
N SER A 317 2.68 -15.88 16.82
CA SER A 317 4.14 -16.01 16.73
C SER A 317 4.67 -15.61 15.34
N ASN A 318 3.88 -15.76 14.28
CA ASN A 318 4.26 -15.40 12.92
C ASN A 318 3.98 -13.90 12.58
N GLY A 319 3.63 -13.11 13.58
CA GLY A 319 3.30 -11.69 13.43
C GLY A 319 1.79 -11.43 13.27
N ILE A 320 1.41 -10.65 12.26
CA ILE A 320 0.01 -10.32 12.00
C ILE A 320 -0.55 -11.26 10.93
N GLU A 321 -1.55 -12.02 11.30
CA GLU A 321 -2.30 -12.91 10.41
C GLU A 321 -3.72 -12.37 10.22
N THR A 322 -4.16 -12.24 8.97
CA THR A 322 -5.51 -11.77 8.66
C THR A 322 -6.50 -12.93 8.68
N VAL A 323 -7.59 -12.75 9.42
CA VAL A 323 -8.66 -13.72 9.50
C VAL A 323 -9.66 -13.43 8.38
N GLN A 324 -9.78 -14.31 7.40
CA GLN A 324 -10.88 -14.25 6.45
C GLN A 324 -12.16 -14.56 7.22
N SER A 325 -13.10 -13.64 7.27
CA SER A 325 -14.46 -13.93 7.74
C SER A 325 -15.00 -15.03 6.84
N ALA A 326 -15.26 -16.21 7.41
CA ALA A 326 -16.02 -17.22 6.69
C ALA A 326 -17.34 -16.54 6.27
N ILE A 327 -17.60 -16.48 4.98
CA ILE A 327 -18.92 -16.08 4.47
C ILE A 327 -19.87 -17.17 4.98
N THR A 328 -20.53 -16.88 6.07
CA THR A 328 -21.67 -17.68 6.52
C THR A 328 -22.74 -17.42 5.47
N ILE A 329 -22.83 -18.30 4.47
CA ILE A 329 -24.01 -18.36 3.61
C ILE A 329 -25.11 -18.81 4.54
N ASP A 330 -25.93 -17.87 4.96
CA ASP A 330 -27.13 -18.13 5.74
C ASP A 330 -28.06 -18.98 4.86
N LYS A 331 -28.04 -20.29 5.08
CA LYS A 331 -28.94 -21.26 4.43
C LYS A 331 -30.36 -21.20 4.99
N SER A 332 -30.75 -20.10 5.62
CA SER A 332 -32.07 -19.97 6.27
C SER A 332 -33.12 -19.26 5.42
N ASN A 333 -33.02 -19.29 4.08
CA ASN A 333 -34.13 -18.87 3.22
C ASN A 333 -34.39 -19.86 2.09
N ASN A 334 -34.55 -21.14 2.41
CA ASN A 334 -35.31 -22.06 1.61
C ASN A 334 -36.59 -22.42 2.38
N ASN A 335 -37.58 -21.53 2.33
CA ASN A 335 -38.95 -21.93 2.56
C ASN A 335 -39.72 -21.83 1.26
N ASP A 336 -39.97 -23.03 0.75
CA ASP A 336 -41.04 -23.37 -0.17
C ASP A 336 -42.30 -22.52 0.01
N SER A 337 -42.67 -21.74 -1.01
CA SER A 337 -44.04 -21.37 -1.28
C SER A 337 -44.23 -20.81 -2.69
N ILE A 338 -43.83 -21.57 -3.70
CA ILE A 338 -44.31 -21.34 -5.07
C ILE A 338 -44.85 -22.70 -5.58
N PHE A 339 -46.01 -23.10 -5.14
CA PHE A 339 -46.95 -24.00 -5.84
C PHE A 339 -48.17 -24.22 -4.95
N ARG A 340 -49.11 -23.25 -4.94
CA ARG A 340 -50.53 -23.49 -4.71
C ARG A 340 -51.32 -22.30 -5.24
N ASN A 341 -51.84 -22.47 -6.45
CA ASN A 341 -53.21 -22.17 -6.84
C ASN A 341 -53.30 -22.15 -8.35
N VAL A 342 -53.57 -23.33 -8.89
CA VAL A 342 -54.36 -23.50 -10.11
C VAL A 342 -55.59 -24.26 -9.67
N ARG A 343 -56.67 -23.55 -9.52
CA ARG A 343 -58.06 -23.99 -9.81
C ARG A 343 -58.89 -22.74 -10.09
#